data_1358a6a27670333b35ba9dae89d6f2f5
#
_entry.id   1358a6a27670333b35ba9dae89d6f2f5
#
_cell.length_a   1.000
_cell.length_b   1.000
_cell.length_c   1.000
_cell.angle_alpha   90.00
_cell.angle_beta   90.00
_cell.angle_gamma   90.00
#
_symmetry.space_group_name_H-M   'P 1'
#
loop_
_entity.id
_entity.type
_entity.pdbx_description
1 polymer ?
#
loop_
_entity_poly.entity_id
_entity_poly.type
_entity_poly.pdbx_seq_one_letter_code
_entity_poly.pdbx_strand_id
1 'polypeptide(L)'
;MTRSLADIQRDFATMLRADRPPGGRAGIYHNNRRANFCKALALTYPVTARIVGEEFFTRQALDYLALHPSRQGDLHHAGRRFPQFLAAGFASQGSEFAYLADLAKLEWAWAEALVCADASIVGSESLTAFEPPTWPLLRFSLHPSVTLIRSTWPIHTIFDEHRRDQPALVSLSAGGEYVAVLRRAQIVEAHRLNAGEYRWWTALQSGRTLGEAVEELVNEPAPATETGSNAAEFVLRDALARLFALGAVTAVTVP
;
A
#
# COMPACT_ATOMS: atom_id res chain seq x y z
N MET A 1 14.90 5.82 -49.57
CA MET A 1 13.74 5.45 -48.72
C MET A 1 13.82 6.26 -47.44
N THR A 2 12.96 7.24 -47.29
CA THR A 2 12.87 8.11 -46.11
C THR A 2 12.21 7.30 -44.98
N ARG A 3 12.93 7.06 -43.88
CA ARG A 3 12.36 6.44 -42.68
C ARG A 3 11.22 7.28 -42.14
N SER A 4 10.10 6.65 -41.77
CA SER A 4 8.99 7.38 -41.16
C SER A 4 9.36 7.82 -39.72
N LEU A 5 8.76 8.91 -39.25
CA LEU A 5 8.95 9.39 -37.87
C LEU A 5 8.60 8.29 -36.84
N ALA A 6 7.56 7.48 -37.13
CA ALA A 6 7.14 6.38 -36.28
C ALA A 6 8.20 5.28 -36.18
N ASP A 7 8.94 4.98 -37.26
CA ASP A 7 10.01 3.99 -37.24
C ASP A 7 11.21 4.51 -36.44
N ILE A 8 11.56 5.79 -36.59
CA ILE A 8 12.63 6.43 -35.81
C ILE A 8 12.29 6.42 -34.33
N GLN A 9 11.04 6.73 -33.95
CA GLN A 9 10.58 6.70 -32.57
C GLN A 9 10.59 5.27 -31.99
N ARG A 10 10.20 4.27 -32.78
CA ARG A 10 10.21 2.86 -32.37
C ARG A 10 11.63 2.34 -32.14
N ASP A 11 12.54 2.63 -33.06
CA ASP A 11 13.95 2.25 -32.96
C ASP A 11 14.60 2.92 -31.75
N PHE A 12 14.32 4.21 -31.53
CA PHE A 12 14.81 4.96 -30.38
C PHE A 12 14.26 4.39 -29.06
N ALA A 13 12.96 4.08 -29.00
CA ALA A 13 12.37 3.45 -27.82
C ALA A 13 12.95 2.06 -27.52
N THR A 14 13.26 1.27 -28.56
CA THR A 14 13.90 -0.04 -28.43
C THR A 14 15.33 0.08 -27.91
N MET A 15 16.08 1.06 -28.44
CA MET A 15 17.45 1.34 -28.03
C MET A 15 17.54 1.82 -26.57
N LEU A 16 16.55 2.60 -26.10
CA LEU A 16 16.47 3.06 -24.70
C LEU A 16 16.13 1.92 -23.71
N ARG A 17 15.58 0.81 -24.20
CA ARG A 17 15.24 -0.37 -23.39
C ARG A 17 16.33 -1.42 -23.37
N ALA A 18 17.39 -1.27 -24.16
CA ALA A 18 18.48 -2.23 -24.22
C ALA A 18 19.27 -2.25 -22.89
N ASP A 19 19.65 -3.43 -22.43
CA ASP A 19 20.44 -3.62 -21.20
C ASP A 19 21.86 -3.05 -21.33
N ARG A 20 22.38 -2.97 -22.54
CA ARG A 20 23.69 -2.38 -22.82
C ARG A 20 23.53 -0.90 -23.21
N PRO A 21 24.19 0.03 -22.51
CA PRO A 21 24.07 1.43 -22.82
C PRO A 21 24.55 1.71 -24.27
N PRO A 22 23.72 2.32 -25.11
CA PRO A 22 24.15 2.73 -26.44
C PRO A 22 25.21 3.83 -26.32
N GLY A 23 26.15 3.89 -27.27
CA GLY A 23 27.16 4.95 -27.31
C GLY A 23 26.57 6.33 -27.65
N GLY A 24 27.29 7.40 -27.34
CA GLY A 24 26.94 8.78 -27.71
C GLY A 24 25.71 9.32 -26.94
N ARG A 25 24.92 10.19 -27.60
CA ARG A 25 23.74 10.86 -27.01
C ARG A 25 22.69 9.90 -26.48
N ALA A 26 22.52 8.76 -27.11
CA ALA A 26 21.58 7.74 -26.69
C ALA A 26 22.00 7.08 -25.37
N GLY A 27 23.30 6.94 -25.10
CA GLY A 27 23.81 6.48 -23.81
C GLY A 27 23.49 7.44 -22.67
N ILE A 28 23.59 8.74 -22.92
CA ILE A 28 23.21 9.78 -21.95
C ILE A 28 21.72 9.66 -21.59
N TYR A 29 20.85 9.50 -22.59
CA TYR A 29 19.41 9.32 -22.39
C TYR A 29 19.09 8.05 -21.60
N HIS A 30 19.75 6.95 -21.91
CA HIS A 30 19.60 5.68 -21.20
C HIS A 30 19.99 5.82 -19.72
N ASN A 31 21.13 6.43 -19.44
CA ASN A 31 21.60 6.65 -18.07
C ASN A 31 20.69 7.59 -17.28
N ASN A 32 20.23 8.70 -17.92
CA ASN A 32 19.30 9.62 -17.29
C ASN A 32 17.96 8.95 -16.97
N ARG A 33 17.45 8.10 -17.87
CA ARG A 33 16.22 7.35 -17.62
C ARG A 33 16.36 6.41 -16.42
N ARG A 34 17.47 5.66 -16.32
CA ARG A 34 17.76 4.77 -15.18
C ARG A 34 17.88 5.58 -13.88
N ALA A 35 18.62 6.66 -13.89
CA ALA A 35 18.77 7.53 -12.72
C ALA A 35 17.44 8.14 -12.27
N ASN A 36 16.63 8.63 -13.21
CA ASN A 36 15.30 9.17 -12.90
C ASN A 36 14.35 8.10 -12.37
N PHE A 37 14.42 6.87 -12.89
CA PHE A 37 13.65 5.75 -12.39
C PHE A 37 14.04 5.42 -10.94
N CYS A 38 15.33 5.29 -10.63
CA CYS A 38 15.80 5.01 -9.27
C CYS A 38 15.37 6.13 -8.30
N LYS A 39 15.46 7.40 -8.72
CA LYS A 39 14.98 8.54 -7.92
C LYS A 39 13.48 8.47 -7.67
N ALA A 40 12.68 8.22 -8.72
CA ALA A 40 11.23 8.09 -8.58
C ALA A 40 10.86 6.94 -7.65
N LEU A 41 11.55 5.80 -7.78
CA LEU A 41 11.31 4.65 -6.89
C LEU A 41 11.69 4.98 -5.44
N ALA A 42 12.82 5.67 -5.19
CA ALA A 42 13.22 6.09 -3.86
C ALA A 42 12.25 7.11 -3.24
N LEU A 43 11.61 7.96 -4.05
CA LEU A 43 10.55 8.87 -3.59
C LEU A 43 9.25 8.12 -3.24
N THR A 44 8.98 7.01 -3.90
CA THR A 44 7.81 6.16 -3.62
C THR A 44 8.05 5.29 -2.38
N TYR A 45 9.29 4.86 -2.15
CA TYR A 45 9.71 3.94 -1.07
C TYR A 45 10.78 4.56 -0.17
N PRO A 46 10.53 5.74 0.43
CA PRO A 46 11.56 6.48 1.16
C PRO A 46 12.04 5.77 2.43
N VAL A 47 11.14 5.09 3.14
CA VAL A 47 11.49 4.36 4.37
C VAL A 47 12.29 3.11 4.04
N THR A 48 11.84 2.34 3.05
CA THR A 48 12.60 1.17 2.56
C THR A 48 13.99 1.60 2.09
N ALA A 49 14.10 2.67 1.28
CA ALA A 49 15.39 3.18 0.80
C ALA A 49 16.30 3.63 1.95
N ARG A 50 15.74 4.31 2.97
CA ARG A 50 16.49 4.75 4.15
C ARG A 50 17.05 3.58 4.96
N ILE A 51 16.26 2.53 5.14
CA ILE A 51 16.65 1.34 5.93
C ILE A 51 17.78 0.57 5.25
N VAL A 52 17.65 0.31 3.94
CA VAL A 52 18.64 -0.52 3.22
C VAL A 52 19.86 0.26 2.74
N GLY A 53 19.78 1.59 2.73
CA GLY A 53 20.80 2.49 2.22
C GLY A 53 20.77 2.67 0.71
N GLU A 54 21.29 3.81 0.25
CA GLU A 54 21.18 4.29 -1.14
C GLU A 54 21.79 3.31 -2.15
N GLU A 55 22.96 2.75 -1.85
CA GLU A 55 23.65 1.86 -2.80
C GLU A 55 22.86 0.56 -3.02
N PHE A 56 22.42 -0.08 -1.93
CA PHE A 56 21.65 -1.30 -2.01
C PHE A 56 20.30 -1.05 -2.70
N PHE A 57 19.60 0.02 -2.30
CA PHE A 57 18.32 0.38 -2.91
C PHE A 57 18.44 0.63 -4.42
N THR A 58 19.47 1.37 -4.85
CA THR A 58 19.72 1.65 -6.27
C THR A 58 19.96 0.36 -7.04
N ARG A 59 20.71 -0.59 -6.49
CA ARG A 59 20.92 -1.92 -7.11
C ARG A 59 19.59 -2.65 -7.28
N GLN A 60 18.79 -2.76 -6.22
CA GLN A 60 17.47 -3.39 -6.29
C GLN A 60 16.53 -2.70 -7.29
N ALA A 61 16.56 -1.37 -7.37
CA ALA A 61 15.79 -0.60 -8.32
C ALA A 61 16.18 -0.89 -9.78
N LEU A 62 17.46 -1.06 -10.05
CA LEU A 62 17.96 -1.40 -11.39
C LEU A 62 17.63 -2.85 -11.78
N ASP A 63 17.75 -3.80 -10.84
CA ASP A 63 17.38 -5.20 -11.05
C ASP A 63 15.86 -5.31 -11.30
N TYR A 64 15.06 -4.57 -10.52
CA TYR A 64 13.63 -4.47 -10.73
C TYR A 64 13.28 -3.89 -12.11
N LEU A 65 13.95 -2.81 -12.53
CA LEU A 65 13.73 -2.18 -13.84
C LEU A 65 14.07 -3.14 -14.99
N ALA A 66 15.08 -3.98 -14.85
CA ALA A 66 15.46 -4.98 -15.83
C ALA A 66 14.35 -6.05 -16.01
N LEU A 67 13.74 -6.50 -14.90
CA LEU A 67 12.66 -7.48 -14.91
C LEU A 67 11.30 -6.88 -15.28
N HIS A 68 11.08 -5.61 -14.93
CA HIS A 68 9.81 -4.89 -15.12
C HIS A 68 10.03 -3.58 -15.89
N PRO A 69 10.40 -3.64 -17.18
CA PRO A 69 10.65 -2.43 -17.96
C PRO A 69 9.38 -1.59 -18.05
N SER A 70 9.47 -0.31 -17.65
CA SER A 70 8.36 0.63 -17.80
C SER A 70 8.02 0.79 -19.29
N ARG A 71 6.78 0.47 -19.65
CA ARG A 71 6.23 0.61 -21.01
C ARG A 71 5.45 1.91 -21.19
N GLN A 72 5.11 2.57 -20.09
CA GLN A 72 4.38 3.84 -20.04
C GLN A 72 5.32 4.95 -19.56
N GLY A 73 5.08 6.18 -20.00
CA GLY A 73 5.85 7.36 -19.57
C GLY A 73 5.58 7.77 -18.13
N ASP A 74 4.53 7.23 -17.53
CA ASP A 74 4.15 7.47 -16.14
C ASP A 74 5.00 6.62 -15.19
N LEU A 75 5.87 7.30 -14.44
CA LEU A 75 6.75 6.67 -13.45
C LEU A 75 6.01 6.31 -12.15
N HIS A 76 4.84 6.90 -11.90
CA HIS A 76 4.07 6.60 -10.70
C HIS A 76 3.70 5.11 -10.64
N HIS A 77 3.16 4.55 -11.72
CA HIS A 77 2.80 3.13 -11.76
C HIS A 77 4.00 2.18 -11.93
N ALA A 78 5.17 2.70 -12.25
CA ALA A 78 6.36 1.88 -12.50
C ALA A 78 6.82 1.10 -11.26
N GLY A 79 6.57 1.62 -10.06
CA GLY A 79 6.93 0.99 -8.79
C GLY A 79 5.95 -0.08 -8.27
N ARG A 80 4.75 -0.21 -8.83
CA ARG A 80 3.65 -1.02 -8.28
C ARG A 80 4.00 -2.46 -7.90
N ARG A 81 4.92 -3.08 -8.63
CA ARG A 81 5.34 -4.47 -8.41
C ARG A 81 6.62 -4.60 -7.58
N PHE A 82 7.16 -3.50 -7.11
CA PHE A 82 8.39 -3.51 -6.32
C PHE A 82 8.25 -4.28 -5.01
N PRO A 83 7.14 -4.19 -4.25
CA PRO A 83 6.95 -5.03 -3.06
C PRO A 83 6.99 -6.54 -3.36
N GLN A 84 6.37 -6.99 -4.46
CA GLN A 84 6.38 -8.38 -4.88
C GLN A 84 7.77 -8.82 -5.35
N PHE A 85 8.50 -7.94 -6.03
CA PHE A 85 9.88 -8.18 -6.42
C PHE A 85 10.78 -8.38 -5.19
N LEU A 86 10.65 -7.52 -4.17
CA LEU A 86 11.37 -7.68 -2.90
C LEU A 86 11.01 -8.99 -2.20
N ALA A 87 9.71 -9.33 -2.15
CA ALA A 87 9.27 -10.59 -1.55
C ALA A 87 9.92 -11.81 -2.22
N ALA A 88 9.97 -11.85 -3.55
CA ALA A 88 10.59 -12.92 -4.29
C ALA A 88 12.12 -12.97 -4.08
N GLY A 89 12.78 -11.82 -4.02
CA GLY A 89 14.22 -11.70 -3.79
C GLY A 89 14.64 -12.16 -2.40
N PHE A 90 13.89 -11.77 -1.38
CA PHE A 90 14.22 -12.09 0.02
C PHE A 90 13.73 -13.47 0.47
N ALA A 91 12.78 -14.09 -0.21
CA ALA A 91 12.38 -15.48 0.06
C ALA A 91 13.55 -16.47 -0.01
N SER A 92 14.56 -16.16 -0.83
CA SER A 92 15.76 -16.99 -1.03
C SER A 92 16.96 -16.62 -0.15
N GLN A 93 16.93 -15.42 0.49
CA GLN A 93 18.08 -14.86 1.22
C GLN A 93 17.99 -14.96 2.75
N GLY A 94 16.90 -15.51 3.29
CA GLY A 94 16.67 -15.61 4.72
C GLY A 94 15.72 -14.55 5.27
N SER A 95 15.20 -14.79 6.48
CA SER A 95 14.06 -14.09 7.04
C SER A 95 14.32 -12.64 7.48
N GLU A 96 15.55 -12.22 7.65
CA GLU A 96 15.90 -10.92 8.26
C GLU A 96 15.39 -9.71 7.46
N PHE A 97 15.26 -9.84 6.13
CA PHE A 97 14.79 -8.76 5.25
C PHE A 97 13.36 -8.94 4.74
N ALA A 98 12.68 -10.03 5.16
CA ALA A 98 11.34 -10.34 4.65
C ALA A 98 10.31 -9.23 4.95
N TYR A 99 10.47 -8.50 6.06
CA TYR A 99 9.61 -7.38 6.44
C TYR A 99 9.65 -6.22 5.44
N LEU A 100 10.74 -6.05 4.68
CA LEU A 100 10.88 -4.96 3.72
C LEU A 100 9.86 -5.04 2.59
N ALA A 101 9.44 -6.24 2.21
CA ALA A 101 8.39 -6.43 1.21
C ALA A 101 7.03 -5.92 1.72
N ASP A 102 6.70 -6.18 2.98
CA ASP A 102 5.46 -5.71 3.59
C ASP A 102 5.52 -4.21 3.91
N LEU A 103 6.67 -3.70 4.34
CA LEU A 103 6.90 -2.28 4.49
C LEU A 103 6.72 -1.54 3.15
N ALA A 104 7.28 -2.07 2.07
CA ALA A 104 7.08 -1.51 0.74
C ALA A 104 5.61 -1.58 0.29
N LYS A 105 4.82 -2.60 0.68
CA LYS A 105 3.36 -2.60 0.44
C LYS A 105 2.68 -1.41 1.12
N LEU A 106 3.10 -1.07 2.34
CA LEU A 106 2.56 0.07 3.06
C LEU A 106 2.92 1.40 2.37
N GLU A 107 4.17 1.56 1.95
CA GLU A 107 4.63 2.74 1.22
C GLU A 107 3.92 2.89 -0.13
N TRP A 108 3.69 1.77 -0.82
CA TRP A 108 2.90 1.77 -2.06
C TRP A 108 1.45 2.19 -1.81
N ALA A 109 0.80 1.63 -0.79
CA ALA A 109 -0.55 2.03 -0.41
C ALA A 109 -0.64 3.52 -0.07
N TRP A 110 0.39 4.07 0.60
CA TRP A 110 0.51 5.50 0.86
C TRP A 110 0.59 6.32 -0.43
N ALA A 111 1.44 5.92 -1.37
CA ALA A 111 1.59 6.59 -2.67
C ALA A 111 0.30 6.52 -3.52
N GLU A 112 -0.37 5.37 -3.55
CA GLU A 112 -1.67 5.22 -4.24
C GLU A 112 -2.76 6.09 -3.60
N ALA A 113 -2.80 6.16 -2.27
CA ALA A 113 -3.77 7.00 -1.56
C ALA A 113 -3.62 8.49 -1.89
N LEU A 114 -2.40 8.97 -2.17
CA LEU A 114 -2.14 10.36 -2.56
C LEU A 114 -2.79 10.74 -3.91
N VAL A 115 -2.87 9.79 -4.84
CA VAL A 115 -3.29 10.03 -6.22
C VAL A 115 -4.63 9.40 -6.59
N CYS A 116 -5.26 8.66 -5.66
CA CYS A 116 -6.56 8.05 -5.91
C CYS A 116 -7.64 9.12 -6.15
N ALA A 117 -8.73 8.73 -6.80
CA ALA A 117 -9.87 9.60 -7.03
C ALA A 117 -10.40 10.19 -5.72
N ASP A 118 -10.85 11.43 -5.77
CA ASP A 118 -11.56 12.05 -4.65
C ASP A 118 -12.96 11.46 -4.53
N ALA A 119 -13.42 11.29 -3.28
CA ALA A 119 -14.78 10.89 -2.98
C ALA A 119 -15.26 11.67 -1.75
N SER A 120 -16.56 12.01 -1.75
CA SER A 120 -17.17 12.70 -0.62
C SER A 120 -17.32 11.73 0.55
N ILE A 121 -16.85 12.15 1.72
CA ILE A 121 -16.96 11.38 2.95
C ILE A 121 -18.31 11.65 3.60
N VAL A 122 -18.98 10.63 4.12
CA VAL A 122 -20.18 10.75 4.95
C VAL A 122 -19.83 10.47 6.41
N GLY A 123 -20.46 11.20 7.32
CA GLY A 123 -20.30 11.01 8.76
C GLY A 123 -21.31 10.00 9.33
N SER A 124 -21.17 9.71 10.63
CA SER A 124 -22.06 8.79 11.35
C SER A 124 -23.53 9.24 11.38
N GLU A 125 -23.81 10.54 11.17
CA GLU A 125 -25.15 11.07 11.01
C GLU A 125 -25.91 10.45 9.83
N SER A 126 -25.22 9.93 8.83
CA SER A 126 -25.84 9.20 7.71
C SER A 126 -26.63 7.96 8.17
N LEU A 127 -26.29 7.38 9.32
CA LEU A 127 -26.99 6.24 9.90
C LEU A 127 -28.38 6.62 10.40
N THR A 128 -28.64 7.89 10.72
CA THR A 128 -29.97 8.36 11.20
C THR A 128 -31.05 8.28 10.13
N ALA A 129 -30.67 8.13 8.85
CA ALA A 129 -31.60 7.90 7.76
C ALA A 129 -32.20 6.49 7.76
N PHE A 130 -31.70 5.58 8.59
CA PHE A 130 -32.10 4.18 8.63
C PHE A 130 -32.62 3.81 10.02
N GLU A 131 -33.76 3.11 10.06
CA GLU A 131 -34.28 2.57 11.32
C GLU A 131 -33.36 1.47 11.88
N PRO A 132 -33.17 1.36 13.21
CA PRO A 132 -32.26 0.38 13.80
C PRO A 132 -32.47 -1.07 13.35
N PRO A 133 -33.70 -1.57 13.10
CA PRO A 133 -33.91 -2.94 12.61
C PRO A 133 -33.31 -3.18 11.21
N THR A 134 -33.07 -2.15 10.40
CA THR A 134 -32.46 -2.29 9.07
C THR A 134 -30.94 -2.27 9.09
N TRP A 135 -30.31 -1.90 10.20
CA TRP A 135 -28.86 -1.77 10.28
C TRP A 135 -28.07 -3.03 9.89
N PRO A 136 -28.51 -4.25 10.23
CA PRO A 136 -27.82 -5.45 9.77
C PRO A 136 -27.73 -5.58 8.25
N LEU A 137 -28.62 -4.94 7.50
CA LEU A 137 -28.67 -4.96 6.04
C LEU A 137 -27.82 -3.86 5.39
N LEU A 138 -27.29 -2.91 6.16
CA LEU A 138 -26.53 -1.78 5.60
C LEU A 138 -25.23 -2.26 4.95
N ARG A 139 -24.96 -1.68 3.77
CA ARG A 139 -23.68 -1.81 3.05
C ARG A 139 -22.93 -0.49 3.11
N PHE A 140 -21.63 -0.57 3.33
CA PHE A 140 -20.74 0.58 3.41
C PHE A 140 -19.83 0.61 2.19
N SER A 141 -19.86 1.73 1.46
CA SER A 141 -18.84 2.00 0.44
C SER A 141 -17.67 2.69 1.10
N LEU A 142 -16.50 2.07 1.03
CA LEU A 142 -15.29 2.66 1.59
C LEU A 142 -14.65 3.63 0.58
N HIS A 143 -13.94 4.64 1.11
CA HIS A 143 -13.22 5.60 0.29
C HIS A 143 -12.19 4.88 -0.61
N PRO A 144 -12.01 5.26 -1.90
CA PRO A 144 -11.11 4.60 -2.84
C PRO A 144 -9.64 4.49 -2.36
N SER A 145 -9.23 5.38 -1.46
CA SER A 145 -7.88 5.35 -0.87
C SER A 145 -7.69 4.27 0.18
N VAL A 146 -8.77 3.66 0.69
CA VAL A 146 -8.65 2.67 1.77
C VAL A 146 -7.93 1.43 1.27
N THR A 147 -6.75 1.19 1.83
CA THR A 147 -5.98 -0.04 1.62
C THR A 147 -5.71 -0.71 2.95
N LEU A 148 -6.09 -1.98 3.05
CA LEU A 148 -5.90 -2.79 4.24
C LEU A 148 -4.70 -3.70 4.05
N ILE A 149 -3.79 -3.72 5.02
CA ILE A 149 -2.55 -4.51 4.97
C ILE A 149 -2.46 -5.35 6.24
N ARG A 150 -2.19 -6.64 6.05
CA ARG A 150 -1.80 -7.56 7.12
C ARG A 150 -0.33 -7.91 6.95
N SER A 151 0.41 -7.83 8.03
CA SER A 151 1.80 -8.26 8.07
C SER A 151 2.07 -9.08 9.33
N THR A 152 3.00 -10.02 9.24
CA THR A 152 3.54 -10.73 10.41
C THR A 152 4.63 -9.92 11.12
N TRP A 153 4.94 -8.72 10.61
CA TRP A 153 5.98 -7.82 11.09
C TRP A 153 5.36 -6.51 11.59
N PRO A 154 6.05 -5.77 12.47
CA PRO A 154 5.59 -4.47 12.99
C PRO A 154 5.81 -3.34 11.99
N ILE A 155 5.22 -3.45 10.78
CA ILE A 155 5.50 -2.57 9.64
C ILE A 155 5.01 -1.14 9.84
N HIS A 156 3.89 -0.94 10.53
CA HIS A 156 3.39 0.39 10.87
C HIS A 156 4.33 1.09 11.84
N THR A 157 4.74 0.36 12.88
CA THR A 157 5.70 0.88 13.88
C THR A 157 7.03 1.25 13.22
N ILE A 158 7.55 0.38 12.33
CA ILE A 158 8.77 0.67 11.56
C ILE A 158 8.58 1.91 10.68
N PHE A 159 7.46 1.98 9.97
CA PHE A 159 7.14 3.09 9.07
C PHE A 159 7.06 4.41 9.82
N ASP A 160 6.36 4.45 10.95
CA ASP A 160 6.17 5.66 11.76
C ASP A 160 7.48 6.14 12.38
N GLU A 161 8.27 5.22 12.97
CA GLU A 161 9.58 5.55 13.51
C GLU A 161 10.54 6.12 12.47
N HIS A 162 10.61 5.53 11.28
CA HIS A 162 11.52 5.99 10.24
C HIS A 162 11.08 7.27 9.53
N ARG A 163 9.91 7.80 9.84
CA ARG A 163 9.48 9.14 9.41
C ARG A 163 9.94 10.24 10.37
N ARG A 164 10.44 9.87 11.54
CA ARG A 164 11.05 10.79 12.51
C ARG A 164 12.51 11.08 12.16
N ASP A 165 13.02 12.20 12.62
CA ASP A 165 14.42 12.57 12.38
C ASP A 165 15.40 11.57 13.01
N GLN A 166 15.06 11.07 14.20
CA GLN A 166 15.84 10.07 14.92
C GLN A 166 14.97 8.86 15.22
N PRO A 167 14.96 7.84 14.33
CA PRO A 167 14.16 6.65 14.53
C PRO A 167 14.68 5.81 15.68
N ALA A 168 13.78 5.34 16.54
CA ALA A 168 14.11 4.33 17.54
C ALA A 168 14.26 2.95 16.88
N LEU A 169 15.02 2.08 17.52
CA LEU A 169 15.14 0.68 17.10
C LEU A 169 13.81 -0.04 17.36
N VAL A 170 13.24 -0.61 16.31
CA VAL A 170 12.04 -1.44 16.39
C VAL A 170 12.44 -2.91 16.38
N SER A 171 11.98 -3.66 17.38
CA SER A 171 12.20 -5.11 17.40
C SER A 171 11.29 -5.80 16.38
N LEU A 172 11.87 -6.57 15.47
CA LEU A 172 11.08 -7.37 14.51
C LEU A 172 10.25 -8.48 15.20
N SER A 173 10.60 -8.85 16.44
CA SER A 173 9.84 -9.81 17.25
C SER A 173 8.66 -9.19 18.01
N ALA A 174 8.37 -7.88 17.81
CA ALA A 174 7.23 -7.21 18.45
C ALA A 174 5.85 -7.75 18.00
N GLY A 175 5.84 -8.58 16.96
CA GLY A 175 4.64 -9.20 16.43
C GLY A 175 4.12 -8.50 15.17
N GLY A 176 3.14 -9.14 14.54
CA GLY A 176 2.52 -8.65 13.31
C GLY A 176 1.56 -7.50 13.57
N GLU A 177 1.26 -6.75 12.52
CA GLU A 177 0.35 -5.60 12.57
C GLU A 177 -0.66 -5.63 11.43
N TYR A 178 -1.83 -5.06 11.71
CA TYR A 178 -2.87 -4.75 10.75
C TYR A 178 -2.92 -3.26 10.55
N VAL A 179 -2.91 -2.82 9.32
CA VAL A 179 -2.82 -1.39 8.97
C VAL A 179 -3.88 -1.01 7.96
N ALA A 180 -4.57 0.09 8.22
CA ALA A 180 -5.39 0.79 7.24
C ALA A 180 -4.63 2.03 6.78
N VAL A 181 -4.38 2.15 5.49
CA VAL A 181 -3.90 3.37 4.86
C VAL A 181 -5.08 4.03 4.16
N LEU A 182 -5.30 5.30 4.43
CA LEU A 182 -6.37 6.07 3.78
C LEU A 182 -6.03 7.55 3.70
N ARG A 183 -6.72 8.26 2.81
CA ARG A 183 -6.62 9.70 2.66
C ARG A 183 -7.89 10.38 3.13
N ARG A 184 -7.73 11.37 4.01
CA ARG A 184 -8.80 12.28 4.40
C ARG A 184 -8.43 13.69 3.94
N ALA A 185 -9.25 14.27 3.10
CA ALA A 185 -8.93 15.50 2.37
C ALA A 185 -7.59 15.37 1.60
N GLN A 186 -6.56 16.11 1.98
CA GLN A 186 -5.24 16.08 1.35
C GLN A 186 -4.18 15.34 2.19
N ILE A 187 -4.58 14.73 3.30
CA ILE A 187 -3.66 14.08 4.24
C ILE A 187 -3.85 12.57 4.14
N VAL A 188 -2.76 11.86 3.85
CA VAL A 188 -2.71 10.40 3.94
C VAL A 188 -2.24 10.01 5.33
N GLU A 189 -2.90 9.03 5.92
CA GLU A 189 -2.58 8.49 7.23
C GLU A 189 -2.55 6.96 7.18
N ALA A 190 -1.72 6.38 8.03
CA ALA A 190 -1.70 4.95 8.29
C ALA A 190 -2.12 4.72 9.74
N HIS A 191 -3.09 3.85 9.94
CA HIS A 191 -3.65 3.55 11.26
C HIS A 191 -3.52 2.08 11.56
N ARG A 192 -2.99 1.77 12.72
CA ARG A 192 -2.98 0.40 13.22
C ARG A 192 -4.39 0.00 13.65
N LEU A 193 -4.83 -1.14 13.17
CA LEU A 193 -6.10 -1.79 13.53
C LEU A 193 -5.81 -2.97 14.45
N ASN A 194 -6.82 -3.37 15.26
CA ASN A 194 -6.79 -4.70 15.86
C ASN A 194 -7.26 -5.76 14.86
N ALA A 195 -7.10 -7.03 15.17
CA ALA A 195 -7.45 -8.15 14.29
C ALA A 195 -8.94 -8.15 13.91
N GLY A 196 -9.82 -7.86 14.88
CA GLY A 196 -11.26 -7.78 14.65
C GLY A 196 -11.63 -6.64 13.73
N GLU A 197 -11.08 -5.43 13.96
CA GLU A 197 -11.29 -4.27 13.08
C GLU A 197 -10.82 -4.56 11.64
N TYR A 198 -9.63 -5.14 11.48
CA TYR A 198 -9.09 -5.47 10.16
C TYR A 198 -10.00 -6.42 9.38
N ARG A 199 -10.43 -7.51 10.02
CA ARG A 199 -11.34 -8.50 9.40
C ARG A 199 -12.67 -7.86 9.05
N TRP A 200 -13.24 -7.08 9.96
CA TRP A 200 -14.50 -6.39 9.75
C TRP A 200 -14.41 -5.38 8.59
N TRP A 201 -13.37 -4.54 8.55
CA TRP A 201 -13.16 -3.63 7.43
C TRP A 201 -12.98 -4.38 6.11
N THR A 202 -12.28 -5.50 6.12
CA THR A 202 -12.09 -6.36 4.94
C THR A 202 -13.42 -6.92 4.44
N ALA A 203 -14.29 -7.36 5.35
CA ALA A 203 -15.64 -7.82 5.02
C ALA A 203 -16.49 -6.69 4.41
N LEU A 204 -16.48 -5.49 5.01
CA LEU A 204 -17.18 -4.33 4.44
C LEU A 204 -16.64 -3.96 3.06
N GLN A 205 -15.32 -3.96 2.87
CA GLN A 205 -14.67 -3.65 1.59
C GLN A 205 -15.03 -4.68 0.51
N SER A 206 -15.31 -5.93 0.88
CA SER A 206 -15.80 -6.97 -0.05
C SER A 206 -17.27 -6.83 -0.40
N GLY A 207 -17.97 -5.82 0.16
CA GLY A 207 -19.37 -5.54 -0.10
C GLY A 207 -20.34 -6.33 0.78
N ARG A 208 -19.90 -6.94 1.86
CA ARG A 208 -20.78 -7.58 2.84
C ARG A 208 -21.63 -6.53 3.56
N THR A 209 -22.81 -6.95 4.01
CA THR A 209 -23.65 -6.11 4.90
C THR A 209 -23.03 -6.03 6.30
N LEU A 210 -23.49 -5.08 7.09
CA LEU A 210 -23.05 -4.93 8.48
C LEU A 210 -23.26 -6.20 9.29
N GLY A 211 -24.44 -6.85 9.14
CA GLY A 211 -24.77 -8.11 9.83
C GLY A 211 -23.84 -9.25 9.40
N GLU A 212 -23.69 -9.48 8.09
CA GLU A 212 -22.79 -10.50 7.55
C GLU A 212 -21.34 -10.31 8.02
N ALA A 213 -20.86 -9.07 8.06
CA ALA A 213 -19.51 -8.76 8.51
C ALA A 213 -19.28 -9.03 10.01
N VAL A 214 -20.31 -8.83 10.84
CA VAL A 214 -20.28 -9.18 12.27
C VAL A 214 -20.38 -10.68 12.47
N GLU A 215 -21.28 -11.37 11.77
CA GLU A 215 -21.42 -12.83 11.85
C GLU A 215 -20.12 -13.56 11.47
N GLU A 216 -19.40 -13.07 10.47
CA GLU A 216 -18.10 -13.62 10.07
C GLU A 216 -17.06 -13.54 11.21
N LEU A 217 -17.08 -12.46 12.00
CA LEU A 217 -16.20 -12.33 13.16
C LEU A 217 -16.52 -13.32 14.29
N VAL A 218 -17.81 -13.60 14.48
CA VAL A 218 -18.28 -14.52 15.51
C VAL A 218 -17.97 -15.98 15.13
N ASN A 219 -18.18 -16.32 13.86
CA ASN A 219 -18.04 -17.69 13.37
C ASN A 219 -16.58 -18.09 13.13
N GLU A 220 -15.72 -17.13 12.83
CA GLU A 220 -14.29 -17.37 12.62
C GLU A 220 -13.48 -16.56 13.64
N PRO A 221 -13.28 -17.05 14.87
CA PRO A 221 -12.45 -16.36 15.85
C PRO A 221 -11.01 -16.19 15.34
N ALA A 222 -10.35 -15.11 15.78
CA ALA A 222 -8.96 -14.85 15.40
C ALA A 222 -8.07 -16.04 15.76
N PRO A 223 -7.09 -16.41 14.92
CA PRO A 223 -6.19 -17.52 15.21
C PRO A 223 -5.43 -17.29 16.52
N ALA A 224 -5.30 -18.33 17.34
CA ALA A 224 -4.68 -18.29 18.67
C ALA A 224 -3.21 -17.82 18.68
N THR A 225 -2.59 -17.69 17.51
CA THR A 225 -1.22 -17.16 17.32
C THR A 225 -1.13 -15.65 17.37
N GLU A 226 -2.26 -14.93 17.40
CA GLU A 226 -2.30 -13.47 17.49
C GLU A 226 -2.28 -13.04 18.96
N THR A 227 -1.15 -13.25 19.63
CA THR A 227 -0.87 -12.77 21.00
C THR A 227 -0.24 -11.38 20.95
N GLY A 228 -0.71 -10.47 21.80
CA GLY A 228 -0.15 -9.12 21.94
C GLY A 228 -1.20 -8.01 21.79
N SER A 229 -0.77 -6.81 21.48
CA SER A 229 -1.63 -5.61 21.35
C SER A 229 -2.76 -5.72 20.30
N ASN A 230 -2.73 -6.76 19.47
CA ASN A 230 -3.74 -7.06 18.45
C ASN A 230 -4.91 -7.92 18.99
N ALA A 231 -4.83 -8.42 20.22
CA ALA A 231 -5.87 -9.25 20.86
C ALA A 231 -6.98 -8.43 21.54
N ALA A 232 -7.07 -7.12 21.27
CA ALA A 232 -8.15 -6.28 21.80
C ALA A 232 -9.50 -6.80 21.32
N GLU A 233 -10.44 -6.91 22.26
CA GLU A 233 -11.81 -7.33 21.97
C GLU A 233 -12.46 -6.40 20.96
N PHE A 234 -13.08 -6.98 19.91
CA PHE A 234 -13.82 -6.22 18.92
C PHE A 234 -15.15 -5.73 19.49
N VAL A 235 -15.34 -4.43 19.55
CA VAL A 235 -16.59 -3.77 19.94
C VAL A 235 -17.15 -3.03 18.74
N LEU A 236 -18.28 -3.52 18.20
CA LEU A 236 -18.89 -2.97 16.97
C LEU A 236 -19.14 -1.46 17.05
N ARG A 237 -19.63 -0.96 18.19
CA ARG A 237 -19.89 0.47 18.38
C ARG A 237 -18.61 1.30 18.17
N ASP A 238 -17.52 0.86 18.77
CA ASP A 238 -16.25 1.59 18.76
C ASP A 238 -15.59 1.47 17.37
N ALA A 239 -15.72 0.31 16.74
CA ALA A 239 -15.27 0.09 15.36
C ALA A 239 -16.04 0.96 14.35
N LEU A 240 -17.37 1.07 14.48
CA LEU A 240 -18.18 1.98 13.66
C LEU A 240 -17.81 3.44 13.89
N ALA A 241 -17.69 3.87 15.14
CA ALA A 241 -17.29 5.24 15.49
C ALA A 241 -15.93 5.57 14.86
N ARG A 242 -14.97 4.65 14.95
CA ARG A 242 -13.63 4.82 14.38
C ARG A 242 -13.64 4.84 12.86
N LEU A 243 -14.43 3.97 12.19
CA LEU A 243 -14.58 3.92 10.73
C LEU A 243 -15.02 5.29 10.18
N PHE A 244 -16.03 5.91 10.80
CA PHE A 244 -16.50 7.24 10.41
C PHE A 244 -15.51 8.36 10.81
N ALA A 245 -14.93 8.29 12.00
CA ALA A 245 -13.98 9.29 12.48
C ALA A 245 -12.75 9.41 11.58
N LEU A 246 -12.29 8.29 11.04
CA LEU A 246 -11.19 8.24 10.07
C LEU A 246 -11.61 8.71 8.66
N GLY A 247 -12.89 8.94 8.41
CA GLY A 247 -13.38 9.36 7.11
C GLY A 247 -13.29 8.26 6.05
N ALA A 248 -13.46 7.01 6.47
CA ALA A 248 -13.33 5.87 5.58
C ALA A 248 -14.59 5.58 4.75
N VAL A 249 -15.75 6.19 5.05
CA VAL A 249 -17.05 5.90 4.43
C VAL A 249 -17.45 6.98 3.44
N THR A 250 -17.87 6.56 2.26
CA THR A 250 -18.38 7.46 1.20
C THR A 250 -19.88 7.30 0.94
N ALA A 251 -20.44 6.14 1.27
CA ALA A 251 -21.89 5.93 1.20
C ALA A 251 -22.32 4.81 2.14
N VAL A 252 -23.57 4.92 2.63
CA VAL A 252 -24.28 3.86 3.34
C VAL A 252 -25.58 3.60 2.58
N THR A 253 -25.86 2.35 2.24
CA THR A 253 -27.01 1.95 1.44
C THR A 253 -27.66 0.68 1.99
N VAL A 254 -28.92 0.46 1.65
CA VAL A 254 -29.60 -0.83 1.81
C VAL A 254 -29.59 -1.53 0.45
N PRO A 255 -29.42 -2.87 0.37
CA PRO A 255 -29.44 -3.63 -0.87
C PRO A 255 -30.73 -3.46 -1.67
#